data_664b224e28fda69bd2fa4c3a9ff4c01d
#
_entry.id   664b224e28fda69bd2fa4c3a9ff4c01d
#
_cell.length_a   1.000
_cell.length_b   1.000
_cell.length_c   1.000
_cell.angle_alpha   90.00
_cell.angle_beta   90.00
_cell.angle_gamma   90.00
#
_symmetry.space_group_name_H-M   'P 1'
#
loop_
_entity.id
_entity.type
_entity.pdbx_description
1 polymer ?
#
loop_
_entity_poly.entity_id
_entity_poly.type
_entity_poly.pdbx_seq_one_letter_code
_entity_poly.pdbx_strand_id
1 'polypeptide(L)' 'MNKGEKLVEVYKSASELEAQVIKGLLESYGIPCLLKSNAAPSVHVFAVDGMGEVRVMVWDSMLERARELIKGEDYA' A
#
# COMPACT_ATOMS: atom_id res chain seq x y z
N MET A 1 21.84 -3.84 -3.50
CA MET A 1 21.03 -4.20 -3.06
C MET A 1 20.87 -4.14 -1.71
N ASN A 2 20.02 -3.86 -1.20
CA ASN A 2 19.87 -3.75 0.11
C ASN A 2 19.67 -5.03 0.78
N LYS A 3 20.72 -5.60 1.12
CA LYS A 3 20.63 -6.75 1.77
C LYS A 3 19.85 -6.60 2.97
N GLY A 4 18.96 -7.29 3.36
CA GLY A 4 18.20 -7.20 4.53
C GLY A 4 16.93 -6.41 4.44
N GLU A 5 16.75 -5.70 3.38
CA GLU A 5 15.55 -4.97 3.26
C GLU A 5 14.43 -5.81 2.72
N LYS A 6 13.22 -5.61 3.17
CA LYS A 6 12.10 -6.33 2.62
C LYS A 6 10.91 -5.43 2.57
N LEU A 7 9.92 -5.82 1.85
CA LEU A 7 8.70 -5.04 1.72
C LEU A 7 7.79 -5.32 2.89
N VAL A 8 7.27 -4.28 3.48
CA VAL A 8 6.38 -4.42 4.61
C VAL A 8 5.15 -3.59 4.37
N GLU A 9 4.07 -3.95 4.99
CA GLU A 9 2.83 -3.24 4.80
C GLU A 9 2.84 -1.95 5.61
N VAL A 10 2.50 -0.85 4.99
CA VAL A 10 2.43 0.41 5.70
C VAL A 10 0.98 0.84 5.86
N TYR A 11 0.10 0.39 5.01
CA TYR A 11 -1.30 0.79 5.09
C TYR A 11 -2.17 -0.24 4.40
N LYS A 12 -3.33 -0.53 4.98
CA LYS A 12 -4.23 -1.46 4.37
C LYS A 12 -5.43 -0.67 3.94
N SER A 13 -5.67 -0.60 2.67
CA SER A 13 -6.72 0.20 2.12
C SER A 13 -7.96 -0.61 1.83
N ALA A 14 -9.10 -0.01 1.93
CA ALA A 14 -10.34 -0.71 1.66
C ALA A 14 -10.65 -0.76 0.17
N SER A 15 -9.98 0.00 -0.62
CA SER A 15 -10.25 -0.02 -2.04
C SER A 15 -9.00 0.28 -2.82
N GLU A 16 -9.03 -0.08 -4.08
CA GLU A 16 -7.86 0.17 -4.89
C GLU A 16 -7.68 1.65 -5.14
N LEU A 17 -8.77 2.37 -5.25
CA LEU A 17 -8.67 3.79 -5.50
C LEU A 17 -7.96 4.46 -4.34
N GLU A 18 -8.32 4.13 -3.13
CA GLU A 18 -7.68 4.73 -1.99
C GLU A 18 -6.21 4.33 -1.95
N ALA A 19 -5.90 3.10 -2.28
CA ALA A 19 -4.53 2.65 -2.28
C ALA A 19 -3.70 3.42 -3.30
N GLN A 20 -4.29 3.72 -4.43
CA GLN A 20 -3.57 4.46 -5.44
C GLN A 20 -3.30 5.89 -4.99
N VAL A 21 -4.23 6.48 -4.27
CA VAL A 21 -4.02 7.82 -3.77
C VAL A 21 -2.85 7.82 -2.78
N ILE A 22 -2.81 6.82 -1.90
CA ILE A 22 -1.74 6.77 -0.94
C ILE A 22 -0.41 6.48 -1.62
N LYS A 23 -0.42 5.62 -2.62
CA LYS A 23 0.79 5.33 -3.35
C LYS A 23 1.31 6.61 -4.01
N GLY A 24 0.41 7.38 -4.63
CA GLY A 24 0.83 8.62 -5.25
C GLY A 24 1.41 9.60 -4.25
N LEU A 25 0.82 9.65 -3.06
CA LEU A 25 1.33 10.53 -2.04
C LEU A 25 2.75 10.13 -1.66
N LEU A 26 2.97 8.85 -1.39
CA LEU A 26 4.29 8.43 -0.97
C LEU A 26 5.32 8.61 -2.08
N GLU A 27 4.92 8.32 -3.29
CA GLU A 27 5.86 8.46 -4.39
C GLU A 27 6.23 9.91 -4.63
N SER A 28 5.31 10.81 -4.35
CA SER A 28 5.62 12.21 -4.52
C SER A 28 6.68 12.68 -3.51
N TYR A 29 6.89 11.90 -2.46
CA TYR A 29 7.94 12.21 -1.51
C TYR A 29 9.16 11.31 -1.71
N GLY A 30 9.20 10.63 -2.81
CA GLY A 30 10.36 9.80 -3.11
C GLY A 30 10.37 8.43 -2.47
N ILE A 31 9.22 7.96 -2.01
CA ILE A 31 9.15 6.66 -1.39
C ILE A 31 8.48 5.68 -2.34
N PRO A 32 9.22 4.74 -2.86
CA PRO A 32 8.62 3.77 -3.79
C PRO A 32 7.66 2.86 -3.06
N CYS A 33 6.55 2.56 -3.68
CA CYS A 33 5.54 1.72 -3.08
C CYS A 33 5.08 0.65 -4.03
N LEU A 34 4.54 -0.40 -3.45
CA LEU A 34 4.00 -1.46 -4.26
C LEU A 34 2.63 -1.79 -3.71
N LEU A 35 1.65 -1.96 -4.56
CA LEU A 35 0.31 -2.31 -4.12
C LEU A 35 0.13 -3.81 -4.23
N LYS A 36 -0.40 -4.43 -3.19
CA LYS A 36 -0.59 -5.84 -3.20
C LYS A 36 -2.03 -6.14 -2.89
N SER A 37 -2.72 -6.69 -3.86
CA SER A 37 -4.11 -6.99 -3.69
C SER A 37 -4.28 -8.36 -3.09
N ASN A 38 -5.29 -8.49 -2.25
CA ASN A 38 -5.51 -9.73 -1.67
C ASN A 38 -6.38 -10.60 -2.48
N ALA A 39 -6.96 -10.12 -3.52
CA ALA A 39 -7.86 -10.89 -4.31
C ALA A 39 -7.15 -11.91 -5.11
N ALA A 40 -7.63 -13.09 -5.09
CA ALA A 40 -7.01 -14.14 -5.87
C ALA A 40 -7.36 -13.91 -7.29
N PRO A 41 -6.44 -13.88 -8.09
CA PRO A 41 -6.68 -13.63 -9.44
C PRO A 41 -7.60 -14.61 -10.07
N SER A 42 -7.62 -15.72 -9.72
CA SER A 42 -8.39 -16.60 -10.43
C SER A 42 -9.78 -16.59 -10.07
N VAL A 43 -10.10 -16.22 -9.27
CA VAL A 43 -11.34 -16.30 -8.87
C VAL A 43 -12.23 -15.54 -9.23
N HIS A 44 -12.59 -15.17 -9.27
CA HIS A 44 -13.50 -14.61 -9.53
C HIS A 44 -14.06 -13.76 -9.18
N VAL A 45 -14.23 -13.51 -9.40
CA VAL A 45 -14.84 -12.86 -9.52
C VAL A 45 -15.75 -12.15 -8.91
N PHE A 46 -16.59 -12.38 -8.76
CA PHE A 46 -17.50 -11.73 -8.27
C PHE A 46 -17.38 -11.29 -7.06
N ALA A 47 -16.56 -11.35 -6.70
CA ALA A 47 -16.33 -11.09 -5.54
C ALA A 47 -16.60 -9.80 -5.34
N VAL A 48 -16.78 -9.33 -5.74
CA VAL A 48 -17.01 -8.15 -5.65
C VAL A 48 -17.06 -7.48 -4.52
N ASP A 49 -17.53 -7.70 -3.81
CA ASP A 49 -17.66 -7.00 -2.77
C ASP A 49 -16.62 -6.77 -1.99
N GLY A 50 -16.20 -6.15 -1.75
CA GLY A 50 -15.35 -5.82 -0.95
C GLY A 50 -14.21 -6.33 -0.97
N MET A 51 -14.07 -6.92 -1.73
CA MET A 51 -13.00 -7.48 -1.70
C MET A 51 -12.02 -6.68 -2.06
N GLY A 52 -11.96 -5.63 -2.20
CA GLY A 52 -10.93 -4.90 -2.63
C GLY A 52 -9.87 -4.52 -1.71
N GLU A 53 -9.67 -5.19 -0.70
CA GLU A 53 -8.60 -4.85 0.19
C GLU A 53 -7.26 -4.80 -0.50
N VAL A 54 -6.56 -3.72 -0.43
CA VAL A 54 -5.25 -3.58 -1.08
C VAL A 54 -4.25 -3.10 -0.06
N ARG A 55 -3.09 -3.71 -0.02
CA ARG A 55 -2.07 -3.32 0.92
C ARG A 55 -1.02 -2.49 0.24
N VAL A 56 -0.64 -1.40 0.88
CA VAL A 56 0.41 -0.55 0.36
C VAL A 56 1.70 -0.98 1.04
N MET A 57 2.66 -1.42 0.24
CA MET A 57 3.90 -1.96 0.77
C MET A 57 5.06 -1.04 0.46
N VAL A 58 5.96 -0.91 1.41
CA VAL A 58 7.15 -0.10 1.19
C VAL A 58 8.33 -0.87 1.73
N TRP A 59 9.54 -0.44 1.44
CA TRP A 59 10.72 -1.06 1.99
C TRP A 59 10.74 -0.76 3.48
N ASP A 60 11.17 -1.71 4.28
CA ASP A 60 11.13 -1.54 5.72
C ASP A 60 11.98 -0.36 6.17
N SER A 61 12.99 -0.01 5.44
CA SER A 61 13.82 1.13 5.82
C SER A 61 13.05 2.43 5.68
N MET A 62 11.94 2.42 4.97
CA MET A 62 11.16 3.64 4.78
C MET A 62 9.83 3.58 5.49
N LEU A 63 9.62 2.55 6.27
CA LEU A 63 8.32 2.36 6.88
C LEU A 63 7.91 3.52 7.78
N GLU A 64 8.79 3.95 8.62
CA GLU A 64 8.45 5.01 9.52
C GLU A 64 8.16 6.29 8.82
N ARG A 65 8.95 6.62 7.84
CA ARG A 65 8.72 7.84 7.10
C ARG A 65 7.40 7.77 6.37
N ALA A 66 7.12 6.64 5.75
CA ALA A 66 5.87 6.50 5.02
C ALA A 66 4.68 6.60 5.98
N ARG A 67 4.82 6.02 7.15
CA ARG A 67 3.76 6.07 8.11
C ARG A 67 3.48 7.49 8.54
N GLU A 68 4.50 8.27 8.74
CA GLU A 68 4.32 9.63 9.14
C GLU A 68 3.64 10.46 8.07
N LEU A 69 3.97 10.20 6.83
CA LEU A 69 3.35 10.94 5.76
C LEU A 69 1.86 10.62 5.66
N ILE A 70 1.51 9.36 5.83
CA ILE A 70 0.13 8.98 5.77
C ILE A 70 -0.65 9.59 6.93
N LYS A 71 -0.04 9.60 8.11
CA LYS A 71 -0.71 10.19 9.21
C LYS A 71 -0.87 11.65 9.02
N GLY A 72 0.08 12.32 8.48
CA GLY A 72 0.01 13.73 8.25
C GLY A 72 -1.09 14.11 7.30
N GLU A 73 -1.45 13.20 6.40
CA GLU A 73 -2.51 13.49 5.49
C GLU A 73 -3.84 12.96 6.01
N ASP A 74 -3.83 12.42 7.20
CA ASP A 74 -5.07 12.01 7.77
C ASP A 74 -5.75 10.87 7.07
N TYR A 75 -5.04 10.01 6.48
CA TYR A 75 -5.64 8.88 5.86
C TYR A 75 -5.82 7.74 6.83
N ALA A 76 -5.15 7.74 7.91
CA ALA A 76 -5.26 6.63 8.83
C ALA A 76 -6.35 6.81 9.88
#